data_ed02fa016a33d1d0c5567e1efc148ddd
#
_entry.id   ed02fa016a33d1d0c5567e1efc148ddd
#
_cell.length_a   1.000
_cell.length_b   1.000
_cell.length_c   1.000
_cell.angle_alpha   90.00
_cell.angle_beta   90.00
_cell.angle_gamma   90.00
#
_symmetry.space_group_name_H-M   'P 1'
#
loop_
_entity.id
_entity.type
_entity.pdbx_description
1 polymer ?
#
loop_
_entity_poly.entity_id
_entity_poly.type
_entity_poly.pdbx_seq_one_letter_code
_entity_poly.pdbx_strand_id
1 'polypeptide(L)'
;MKFSIKKEILLENLNNVSKAVSTKNVIPVLGGIKFNLTNEGLFLTSTNNDIDIECFINKKYIDKIDMTGTIIIQGKYLLEIIRKLPDGIINIEIIDGLKILIYTQNSNFNLNGIDSSEFPNVNLDISTNPIILSKKIIKNIVNQTLFATSSQESRPVLTGINIKIENDKMECIATDSYRLAKKIVELDSPVDNIINIVVPGKNIGELSKILNDEDENVEIHIFSNKILFKFDNILFQSRLLNGTFPDTSRLIPDTFELEIKTNLDEFYSVIDRAALLTSEKEKNVIKFETNGNEVTVSSNTPEIGRVEEKIIVTKNNDKEIKIAFSSKFMMEALRTINSKDIRILLSSDIKPIILKTDEDENLVQLLLPIKTY
;
A
#
# COMPACT_ATOMS: atom_id res chain seq x y z
N MET A 1 15.55 -20.17 26.15
CA MET A 1 15.35 -20.39 24.72
C MET A 1 16.69 -20.72 24.06
N LYS A 2 16.75 -21.80 23.25
CA LYS A 2 17.95 -22.17 22.47
C LYS A 2 17.54 -22.96 21.24
N PHE A 3 17.95 -22.51 20.05
CA PHE A 3 17.65 -23.15 18.78
C PHE A 3 18.65 -22.80 17.67
N SER A 4 18.64 -23.59 16.60
CA SER A 4 19.43 -23.41 15.38
C SER A 4 18.51 -23.38 14.16
N ILE A 5 18.75 -22.43 13.24
CA ILE A 5 17.92 -22.20 12.07
C ILE A 5 18.75 -21.71 10.90
N LYS A 6 18.36 -22.02 9.67
CA LYS A 6 18.98 -21.46 8.47
C LYS A 6 18.74 -19.95 8.39
N LYS A 7 19.80 -19.22 8.04
CA LYS A 7 19.76 -17.75 7.89
C LYS A 7 18.63 -17.29 6.95
N GLU A 8 18.49 -17.91 5.77
CA GLU A 8 17.51 -17.52 4.76
C GLU A 8 16.08 -17.52 5.32
N ILE A 9 15.69 -18.60 6.03
CA ILE A 9 14.36 -18.75 6.62
C ILE A 9 14.13 -17.70 7.71
N LEU A 10 15.10 -17.49 8.58
CA LEU A 10 15.00 -16.50 9.65
C LEU A 10 14.92 -15.08 9.08
N LEU A 11 15.76 -14.75 8.11
CA LEU A 11 15.85 -13.41 7.51
C LEU A 11 14.58 -13.04 6.76
N GLU A 12 13.99 -13.96 6.00
CA GLU A 12 12.73 -13.76 5.31
C GLU A 12 11.61 -13.37 6.29
N ASN A 13 11.42 -14.17 7.34
CA ASN A 13 10.39 -13.92 8.33
C ASN A 13 10.66 -12.64 9.15
N LEU A 14 11.92 -12.35 9.46
CA LEU A 14 12.29 -11.09 10.12
C LEU A 14 12.03 -9.87 9.25
N ASN A 15 12.25 -9.94 7.94
CA ASN A 15 11.92 -8.86 7.02
C ASN A 15 10.40 -8.56 7.02
N ASN A 16 9.56 -9.58 7.11
CA ASN A 16 8.11 -9.45 7.16
C ASN A 16 7.66 -8.80 8.47
N VAL A 17 8.02 -9.36 9.62
CA VAL A 17 7.62 -8.81 10.92
C VAL A 17 8.21 -7.42 11.18
N SER A 18 9.36 -7.09 10.61
CA SER A 18 9.99 -5.77 10.80
C SER A 18 9.14 -4.60 10.30
N LYS A 19 8.14 -4.84 9.45
CA LYS A 19 7.22 -3.80 8.95
C LYS A 19 6.33 -3.22 10.05
N ALA A 20 6.09 -3.96 11.13
CA ALA A 20 5.38 -3.46 12.31
C ALA A 20 6.31 -3.05 13.47
N VAL A 21 7.61 -3.05 13.28
CA VAL A 21 8.55 -2.54 14.29
C VAL A 21 8.51 -1.00 14.28
N SER A 22 8.30 -0.40 15.46
CA SER A 22 8.29 1.07 15.58
C SER A 22 9.67 1.66 15.35
N THR A 23 9.74 2.66 14.49
CA THR A 23 10.97 3.47 14.28
C THR A 23 11.05 4.67 15.24
N LYS A 24 9.96 4.97 15.94
CA LYS A 24 9.90 6.06 16.94
C LYS A 24 10.22 5.48 18.31
N ASN A 25 11.36 5.82 18.88
CA ASN A 25 11.87 5.28 20.15
C ASN A 25 11.13 5.78 21.43
N VAL A 26 9.82 6.02 21.36
CA VAL A 26 9.03 6.49 22.52
C VAL A 26 8.80 5.35 23.52
N ILE A 27 8.56 4.15 23.01
CA ILE A 27 8.31 2.94 23.81
C ILE A 27 9.29 1.86 23.34
N PRO A 28 10.36 1.56 24.11
CA PRO A 28 11.44 0.69 23.67
C PRO A 28 11.01 -0.70 23.21
N VAL A 29 10.01 -1.30 23.85
CA VAL A 29 9.51 -2.63 23.52
C VAL A 29 8.88 -2.71 22.13
N LEU A 30 8.29 -1.62 21.60
CA LEU A 30 7.73 -1.55 20.25
C LEU A 30 8.81 -1.49 19.14
N GLY A 31 10.07 -1.23 19.53
CA GLY A 31 11.24 -1.37 18.66
C GLY A 31 11.76 -2.80 18.57
N GLY A 32 11.16 -3.73 19.32
CA GLY A 32 11.56 -5.12 19.42
C GLY A 32 10.68 -6.08 18.62
N ILE A 33 11.21 -7.26 18.38
CA ILE A 33 10.50 -8.42 17.83
C ILE A 33 10.44 -9.46 18.94
N LYS A 34 9.24 -9.91 19.30
CA LYS A 34 9.00 -10.97 20.25
C LYS A 34 9.26 -12.32 19.58
N PHE A 35 10.19 -13.07 20.13
CA PHE A 35 10.47 -14.46 19.81
C PHE A 35 9.75 -15.33 20.81
N ASN A 36 8.89 -16.20 20.36
CA ASN A 36 8.25 -17.21 21.19
C ASN A 36 8.49 -18.60 20.57
N LEU A 37 9.48 -19.29 21.10
CA LEU A 37 9.87 -20.63 20.64
C LEU A 37 9.12 -21.67 21.45
N THR A 38 8.34 -22.49 20.77
CA THR A 38 7.57 -23.62 21.31
C THR A 38 8.06 -24.95 20.72
N ASN A 39 7.48 -26.06 21.16
CA ASN A 39 7.75 -27.37 20.55
C ASN A 39 7.19 -27.53 19.15
N GLU A 40 6.34 -26.61 18.68
CA GLU A 40 5.71 -26.62 17.37
C GLU A 40 6.44 -25.74 16.36
N GLY A 41 7.21 -24.77 16.86
CA GLY A 41 7.94 -23.81 16.03
C GLY A 41 8.21 -22.49 16.72
N LEU A 42 8.63 -21.52 15.93
CA LEU A 42 8.97 -20.18 16.36
C LEU A 42 7.93 -19.18 15.86
N PHE A 43 7.28 -18.47 16.78
CA PHE A 43 6.45 -17.32 16.51
C PHE A 43 7.30 -16.05 16.62
N LEU A 44 7.28 -15.23 15.59
CA LEU A 44 7.88 -13.91 15.54
C LEU A 44 6.76 -12.88 15.49
N THR A 45 6.65 -12.04 16.52
CA THR A 45 5.56 -11.05 16.59
C THR A 45 6.13 -9.65 16.77
N SER A 46 5.60 -8.67 16.06
CA SER A 46 5.90 -7.26 16.21
C SER A 46 4.64 -6.41 16.19
N THR A 47 4.70 -5.24 16.81
CA THR A 47 3.60 -4.27 16.83
C THR A 47 4.12 -2.84 16.94
N ASN A 48 3.40 -1.90 16.32
CA ASN A 48 3.60 -0.47 16.53
C ASN A 48 2.32 0.22 17.04
N ASN A 49 1.36 -0.56 17.54
CA ASN A 49 0.01 -0.21 17.97
C ASN A 49 -1.00 0.08 16.83
N ASP A 50 -0.55 0.27 15.60
CA ASP A 50 -1.42 0.45 14.43
C ASP A 50 -1.43 -0.80 13.55
N ILE A 51 -0.30 -1.49 13.47
CA ILE A 51 -0.10 -2.75 12.76
C ILE A 51 0.45 -3.78 13.74
N ASP A 52 -0.08 -4.99 13.67
CA ASP A 52 0.46 -6.17 14.32
C ASP A 52 0.79 -7.21 13.25
N ILE A 53 1.98 -7.80 13.34
CA ILE A 53 2.41 -8.85 12.41
C ILE A 53 2.92 -10.03 13.22
N GLU A 54 2.46 -11.24 12.88
CA GLU A 54 3.00 -12.48 13.37
C GLU A 54 3.37 -13.39 12.22
N CYS A 55 4.58 -13.96 12.27
CA CYS A 55 5.05 -15.00 11.38
C CYS A 55 5.29 -16.28 12.16
N PHE A 56 4.76 -17.41 11.69
CA PHE A 56 4.98 -18.72 12.29
C PHE A 56 5.94 -19.57 11.46
N ILE A 57 7.11 -19.86 12.02
CA ILE A 57 8.09 -20.78 11.42
C ILE A 57 7.89 -22.15 12.04
N ASN A 58 7.32 -23.08 11.28
CA ASN A 58 7.07 -24.44 11.73
C ASN A 58 8.39 -25.17 12.08
N LYS A 59 8.38 -26.03 13.11
CA LYS A 59 9.54 -26.79 13.57
C LYS A 59 10.28 -27.57 12.49
N LYS A 60 9.62 -27.97 11.42
CA LYS A 60 10.25 -28.66 10.29
C LYS A 60 11.31 -27.83 9.54
N TYR A 61 11.25 -26.51 9.72
CA TYR A 61 12.19 -25.55 9.14
C TYR A 61 13.23 -25.05 10.15
N ILE A 62 13.21 -25.58 11.39
CA ILE A 62 14.15 -25.29 12.46
C ILE A 62 15.08 -26.51 12.60
N ASP A 63 16.38 -26.30 12.44
CA ASP A 63 17.35 -27.42 12.43
C ASP A 63 17.41 -28.12 13.79
N LYS A 64 17.30 -27.35 14.88
CA LYS A 64 17.32 -27.88 16.23
C LYS A 64 16.60 -26.96 17.22
N ILE A 65 15.82 -27.54 18.12
CA ILE A 65 15.22 -26.88 19.28
C ILE A 65 15.76 -27.57 20.54
N ASP A 66 16.65 -26.89 21.26
CA ASP A 66 17.21 -27.42 22.53
C ASP A 66 16.39 -26.97 23.75
N MET A 67 15.86 -25.75 23.74
CA MET A 67 15.11 -25.17 24.85
C MET A 67 14.10 -24.15 24.34
N THR A 68 12.84 -24.33 24.66
CA THR A 68 11.76 -23.36 24.39
C THR A 68 11.88 -22.12 25.27
N GLY A 69 11.13 -21.07 24.95
CA GLY A 69 11.11 -19.84 25.74
C GLY A 69 10.73 -18.62 24.92
N THR A 70 10.63 -17.48 25.61
CA THR A 70 10.16 -16.23 25.02
C THR A 70 11.08 -15.07 25.41
N ILE A 71 11.39 -14.19 24.44
CA ILE A 71 12.20 -12.99 24.65
C ILE A 71 11.87 -11.96 23.57
N ILE A 72 12.12 -10.68 23.86
CA ILE A 72 12.04 -9.61 22.87
C ILE A 72 13.46 -9.19 22.49
N ILE A 73 13.73 -9.09 21.19
CA ILE A 73 15.01 -8.69 20.63
C ILE A 73 14.82 -7.39 19.84
N GLN A 74 15.69 -6.40 20.04
CA GLN A 74 15.63 -5.14 19.30
C GLN A 74 15.79 -5.37 17.80
N GLY A 75 14.72 -5.06 17.04
CA GLY A 75 14.58 -5.41 15.63
C GLY A 75 15.66 -4.79 14.75
N LYS A 76 16.02 -3.51 15.01
CA LYS A 76 17.06 -2.80 14.27
C LYS A 76 18.41 -3.53 14.25
N TYR A 77 18.91 -3.91 15.43
CA TYR A 77 20.21 -4.57 15.54
C TYR A 77 20.14 -6.02 15.06
N LEU A 78 19.07 -6.72 15.41
CA LEU A 78 18.86 -8.10 14.99
C LEU A 78 18.88 -8.23 13.46
N LEU A 79 18.09 -7.44 12.76
CA LEU A 79 18.02 -7.45 11.30
C LEU A 79 19.37 -7.19 10.63
N GLU A 80 20.11 -6.20 11.12
CA GLU A 80 21.43 -5.88 10.58
C GLU A 80 22.44 -7.01 10.82
N ILE A 81 22.42 -7.66 11.99
CA ILE A 81 23.27 -8.80 12.28
C ILE A 81 22.93 -9.96 11.37
N ILE A 82 21.67 -10.41 11.34
CA ILE A 82 21.25 -11.56 10.54
C ILE A 82 21.52 -11.34 9.06
N ARG A 83 21.27 -10.12 8.54
CA ARG A 83 21.53 -9.77 7.14
C ARG A 83 23.01 -9.88 6.76
N LYS A 84 23.91 -9.47 7.66
CA LYS A 84 25.36 -9.45 7.42
C LYS A 84 26.09 -10.75 7.75
N LEU A 85 25.47 -11.66 8.48
CA LEU A 85 26.05 -12.99 8.70
C LEU A 85 26.20 -13.76 7.38
N PRO A 86 27.21 -14.65 7.26
CA PRO A 86 27.32 -15.55 6.12
C PRO A 86 26.08 -16.48 6.04
N ASP A 87 25.85 -17.06 4.87
CA ASP A 87 24.81 -18.06 4.70
C ASP A 87 25.13 -19.33 5.49
N GLY A 88 24.10 -20.00 5.97
CA GLY A 88 24.24 -21.21 6.79
C GLY A 88 23.35 -21.19 8.03
N ILE A 89 23.75 -21.98 9.02
CA ILE A 89 23.02 -22.14 10.27
C ILE A 89 23.40 -21.05 11.25
N ILE A 90 22.39 -20.39 11.81
CA ILE A 90 22.49 -19.41 12.90
C ILE A 90 21.97 -20.07 14.16
N ASN A 91 22.71 -19.89 15.25
CA ASN A 91 22.31 -20.33 16.58
C ASN A 91 21.90 -19.12 17.39
N ILE A 92 20.79 -19.23 18.12
CA ILE A 92 20.29 -18.19 19.00
C ILE A 92 19.96 -18.82 20.35
N GLU A 93 20.51 -18.26 21.43
CA GLU A 93 20.23 -18.72 22.80
C GLU A 93 20.17 -17.57 23.80
N ILE A 94 19.36 -17.75 24.83
CA ILE A 94 19.39 -16.93 26.05
C ILE A 94 20.39 -17.55 27.01
N ILE A 95 21.44 -16.82 27.37
CA ILE A 95 22.57 -17.33 28.16
C ILE A 95 22.50 -16.94 29.63
N ASP A 96 21.95 -15.75 29.96
CA ASP A 96 21.87 -15.25 31.33
C ASP A 96 20.74 -14.21 31.42
N GLY A 97 19.65 -14.53 32.10
CA GLY A 97 18.49 -13.65 32.24
C GLY A 97 17.95 -13.18 30.87
N LEU A 98 18.28 -11.93 30.50
CA LEU A 98 17.84 -11.32 29.25
C LEU A 98 18.97 -11.18 28.21
N LYS A 99 20.15 -11.77 28.44
CA LYS A 99 21.25 -11.74 27.48
C LYS A 99 21.06 -12.79 26.39
N ILE A 100 21.20 -12.37 25.15
CA ILE A 100 21.00 -13.18 23.95
C ILE A 100 22.32 -13.33 23.24
N LEU A 101 22.69 -14.57 22.94
CA LEU A 101 23.83 -14.93 22.11
C LEU A 101 23.35 -15.36 20.73
N ILE A 102 23.83 -14.71 19.68
CA ILE A 102 23.64 -15.05 18.28
C ILE A 102 24.99 -15.44 17.70
N TYR A 103 25.15 -16.67 17.23
CA TYR A 103 26.46 -17.12 16.79
C TYR A 103 26.40 -18.07 15.57
N THR A 104 27.52 -18.09 14.85
CA THR A 104 27.85 -19.03 13.79
C THR A 104 29.21 -19.67 14.13
N GLN A 105 29.80 -20.42 13.21
CA GLN A 105 31.16 -20.97 13.43
C GLN A 105 32.22 -19.90 13.67
N ASN A 106 32.07 -18.73 13.01
CA ASN A 106 33.12 -17.70 12.98
C ASN A 106 32.66 -16.33 13.56
N SER A 107 31.43 -16.22 14.04
CA SER A 107 30.88 -14.94 14.51
C SER A 107 30.09 -15.15 15.79
N ASN A 108 30.21 -14.18 16.70
CA ASN A 108 29.57 -14.22 17.99
C ASN A 108 29.07 -12.81 18.37
N PHE A 109 27.76 -12.66 18.60
CA PHE A 109 27.12 -11.40 18.95
C PHE A 109 26.35 -11.56 20.24
N ASN A 110 26.57 -10.64 21.18
CA ASN A 110 25.81 -10.54 22.43
C ASN A 110 24.86 -9.34 22.35
N LEU A 111 23.59 -9.57 22.57
CA LEU A 111 22.55 -8.53 22.64
C LEU A 111 21.87 -8.57 24.02
N ASN A 112 21.36 -7.42 24.44
CA ASN A 112 20.42 -7.37 25.56
C ASN A 112 19.01 -7.50 25.03
N GLY A 113 18.27 -8.46 25.53
CA GLY A 113 16.83 -8.62 25.27
C GLY A 113 16.00 -7.77 26.23
N ILE A 114 14.70 -7.79 26.00
CA ILE A 114 13.68 -7.18 26.84
C ILE A 114 12.77 -8.31 27.34
N ASP A 115 12.26 -8.19 28.55
CA ASP A 115 11.34 -9.17 29.13
C ASP A 115 10.06 -9.24 28.28
N SER A 116 9.65 -10.45 27.96
CA SER A 116 8.45 -10.70 27.15
C SER A 116 7.15 -10.24 27.81
N SER A 117 7.12 -10.07 29.13
CA SER A 117 5.97 -9.53 29.86
C SER A 117 5.68 -8.06 29.56
N GLU A 118 6.67 -7.32 29.04
CA GLU A 118 6.51 -5.92 28.63
C GLU A 118 5.84 -5.78 27.26
N PHE A 119 5.73 -6.89 26.48
CA PHE A 119 5.16 -6.84 25.14
C PHE A 119 3.62 -6.64 25.23
N PRO A 120 3.06 -5.72 24.43
CA PRO A 120 1.61 -5.51 24.38
C PRO A 120 0.86 -6.80 24.08
N ASN A 121 -0.35 -6.93 24.62
CA ASN A 121 -1.21 -8.04 24.27
C ASN A 121 -1.76 -7.84 22.85
N VAL A 122 -1.26 -8.64 21.91
CA VAL A 122 -1.68 -8.65 20.49
C VAL A 122 -2.71 -9.77 20.33
N ASN A 123 -3.93 -9.39 19.94
CA ASN A 123 -5.01 -10.33 19.66
C ASN A 123 -5.15 -10.46 18.14
N LEU A 124 -4.78 -11.63 17.60
CA LEU A 124 -4.84 -11.99 16.18
C LEU A 124 -5.94 -13.03 15.90
N ASP A 125 -7.07 -12.94 16.60
CA ASP A 125 -8.21 -13.83 16.36
C ASP A 125 -8.71 -13.72 14.92
N ILE A 126 -9.09 -14.85 14.36
CA ILE A 126 -9.65 -14.97 13.01
C ILE A 126 -11.18 -15.16 13.08
N SER A 127 -11.90 -14.63 12.10
CA SER A 127 -13.35 -14.84 11.96
C SER A 127 -13.63 -16.17 11.25
N THR A 128 -14.86 -16.65 11.37
CA THR A 128 -15.29 -17.91 10.73
C THR A 128 -15.55 -17.78 9.23
N ASN A 129 -15.90 -16.57 8.77
CA ASN A 129 -16.25 -16.30 7.36
C ASN A 129 -15.35 -15.22 6.77
N PRO A 130 -14.11 -15.55 6.36
CA PRO A 130 -13.23 -14.61 5.72
C PRO A 130 -13.67 -14.30 4.29
N ILE A 131 -13.32 -13.11 3.80
CA ILE A 131 -13.36 -12.79 2.38
C ILE A 131 -12.05 -13.30 1.77
N ILE A 132 -12.16 -13.97 0.63
CA ILE A 132 -10.98 -14.56 -0.03
C ILE A 132 -10.66 -13.72 -1.28
N LEU A 133 -9.43 -13.23 -1.37
CA LEU A 133 -8.88 -12.58 -2.56
C LEU A 133 -7.47 -13.08 -2.82
N SER A 134 -7.03 -13.07 -4.08
CA SER A 134 -5.63 -13.38 -4.36
C SER A 134 -4.69 -12.23 -3.95
N LYS A 135 -3.44 -12.55 -3.61
CA LYS A 135 -2.38 -11.59 -3.31
C LYS A 135 -2.26 -10.54 -4.41
N LYS A 136 -2.33 -10.96 -5.67
CA LYS A 136 -2.28 -10.10 -6.86
C LYS A 136 -3.41 -9.07 -6.89
N ILE A 137 -4.65 -9.49 -6.59
CA ILE A 137 -5.82 -8.59 -6.55
C ILE A 137 -5.62 -7.53 -5.46
N ILE A 138 -5.19 -7.92 -4.25
CA ILE A 138 -4.92 -6.98 -3.15
C ILE A 138 -3.82 -5.99 -3.52
N LYS A 139 -2.71 -6.45 -4.09
CA LYS A 139 -1.63 -5.57 -4.56
C LYS A 139 -2.11 -4.58 -5.62
N ASN A 140 -2.94 -5.04 -6.56
CA ASN A 140 -3.52 -4.17 -7.59
C ASN A 140 -4.42 -3.11 -6.97
N ILE A 141 -5.31 -3.48 -6.03
CA ILE A 141 -6.14 -2.51 -5.30
C ILE A 141 -5.27 -1.45 -4.64
N VAL A 142 -4.25 -1.87 -3.89
CA VAL A 142 -3.36 -0.94 -3.17
C VAL A 142 -2.61 -0.05 -4.17
N ASN A 143 -2.02 -0.61 -5.21
CA ASN A 143 -1.28 0.14 -6.22
C ASN A 143 -2.17 1.18 -6.93
N GLN A 144 -3.41 0.79 -7.27
CA GLN A 144 -4.34 1.61 -8.03
C GLN A 144 -5.07 2.68 -7.19
N THR A 145 -5.04 2.60 -5.85
CA THR A 145 -5.80 3.52 -5.00
C THR A 145 -4.95 4.29 -3.98
N LEU A 146 -3.91 3.68 -3.41
CA LEU A 146 -3.13 4.25 -2.30
C LEU A 146 -2.56 5.64 -2.58
N PHE A 147 -2.11 5.90 -3.81
CA PHE A 147 -1.50 7.18 -4.20
C PHE A 147 -2.47 8.37 -4.05
N ALA A 148 -3.78 8.12 -4.10
CA ALA A 148 -4.82 9.14 -4.00
C ALA A 148 -5.22 9.46 -2.55
N THR A 149 -4.64 8.79 -1.55
CA THR A 149 -4.89 9.11 -0.13
C THR A 149 -4.28 10.46 0.25
N SER A 150 -4.89 11.13 1.24
CA SER A 150 -4.38 12.39 1.78
C SER A 150 -3.17 12.15 2.69
N SER A 151 -2.19 13.05 2.63
CA SER A 151 -1.12 13.15 3.62
C SER A 151 -1.47 14.01 4.83
N GLN A 152 -2.63 14.68 4.81
CA GLN A 152 -3.06 15.61 5.86
C GLN A 152 -3.85 14.89 6.94
N GLU A 153 -3.33 14.91 8.17
CA GLU A 153 -3.98 14.29 9.34
C GLU A 153 -5.20 15.06 9.86
N SER A 154 -5.47 16.27 9.36
CA SER A 154 -6.66 17.05 9.73
C SER A 154 -7.99 16.40 9.36
N ARG A 155 -7.98 15.49 8.39
CA ARG A 155 -9.09 14.62 7.99
C ARG A 155 -8.63 13.16 7.96
N PRO A 156 -8.54 12.49 9.12
CA PRO A 156 -7.93 11.17 9.22
C PRO A 156 -8.50 10.13 8.26
N VAL A 157 -9.82 10.13 8.02
CA VAL A 157 -10.48 9.17 7.12
C VAL A 157 -9.97 9.25 5.67
N LEU A 158 -9.48 10.43 5.22
CA LEU A 158 -8.92 10.59 3.87
C LEU A 158 -7.48 10.09 3.77
N THR A 159 -6.81 9.79 4.89
CA THR A 159 -5.47 9.18 4.88
C THR A 159 -5.50 7.67 4.64
N GLY A 160 -6.70 7.09 4.49
CA GLY A 160 -6.92 5.68 4.25
C GLY A 160 -7.67 5.38 2.96
N ILE A 161 -7.77 4.09 2.66
CA ILE A 161 -8.58 3.54 1.59
C ILE A 161 -9.91 3.11 2.20
N ASN A 162 -11.00 3.67 1.70
CA ASN A 162 -12.34 3.21 2.03
C ASN A 162 -12.64 1.92 1.28
N ILE A 163 -13.07 0.91 1.99
CA ILE A 163 -13.51 -0.38 1.45
C ILE A 163 -14.99 -0.54 1.78
N LYS A 164 -15.83 -0.49 0.77
CA LYS A 164 -17.26 -0.79 0.87
C LYS A 164 -17.54 -2.10 0.18
N ILE A 165 -18.21 -3.02 0.89
CA ILE A 165 -18.60 -4.31 0.33
C ILE A 165 -20.12 -4.42 0.47
N GLU A 166 -20.77 -4.72 -0.65
CA GLU A 166 -22.21 -4.89 -0.74
C GLU A 166 -22.51 -6.02 -1.73
N ASN A 167 -23.18 -7.05 -1.26
CA ASN A 167 -23.37 -8.30 -2.00
C ASN A 167 -22.02 -8.91 -2.43
N ASP A 168 -21.80 -9.07 -3.73
CA ASP A 168 -20.61 -9.62 -4.37
C ASP A 168 -19.61 -8.55 -4.85
N LYS A 169 -19.82 -7.27 -4.51
CA LYS A 169 -18.97 -6.17 -4.98
C LYS A 169 -18.21 -5.53 -3.83
N MET A 170 -16.88 -5.46 -4.00
CA MET A 170 -15.98 -4.70 -3.16
C MET A 170 -15.55 -3.44 -3.91
N GLU A 171 -15.92 -2.29 -3.39
CA GLU A 171 -15.52 -0.97 -3.89
C GLU A 171 -14.43 -0.41 -2.99
N CYS A 172 -13.27 -0.08 -3.56
CA CYS A 172 -12.13 0.51 -2.88
C CYS A 172 -11.92 1.93 -3.40
N ILE A 173 -11.99 2.94 -2.52
CA ILE A 173 -11.88 4.35 -2.88
C ILE A 173 -10.85 5.04 -2.00
N ALA A 174 -10.02 5.87 -2.64
CA ALA A 174 -9.14 6.82 -1.96
C ALA A 174 -9.29 8.21 -2.58
N THR A 175 -9.20 9.26 -1.77
CA THR A 175 -9.25 10.66 -2.22
C THR A 175 -8.54 11.58 -1.24
N ASP A 176 -7.91 12.64 -1.77
CA ASP A 176 -7.35 13.76 -1.01
C ASP A 176 -8.15 15.05 -1.21
N SER A 177 -9.34 14.98 -1.79
CA SER A 177 -10.23 16.07 -2.20
C SER A 177 -9.84 16.78 -3.50
N TYR A 178 -8.71 16.46 -4.12
CA TYR A 178 -8.27 16.99 -5.42
C TYR A 178 -8.24 15.94 -6.51
N ARG A 179 -8.16 14.69 -6.10
CA ARG A 179 -8.21 13.51 -6.96
C ARG A 179 -8.91 12.37 -6.25
N LEU A 180 -9.34 11.38 -7.01
CA LEU A 180 -9.96 10.18 -6.50
C LEU A 180 -9.54 8.99 -7.34
N ALA A 181 -9.24 7.90 -6.68
CA ALA A 181 -9.03 6.59 -7.29
C ALA A 181 -10.12 5.64 -6.78
N LYS A 182 -10.77 4.94 -7.71
CA LYS A 182 -11.81 3.96 -7.43
C LYS A 182 -11.51 2.66 -8.16
N LYS A 183 -11.49 1.57 -7.42
CA LYS A 183 -11.39 0.20 -7.95
C LYS A 183 -12.54 -0.63 -7.45
N ILE A 184 -13.19 -1.36 -8.36
CA ILE A 184 -14.21 -2.36 -8.03
C ILE A 184 -13.62 -3.74 -8.26
N VAL A 185 -13.90 -4.66 -7.34
CA VAL A 185 -13.57 -6.08 -7.44
C VAL A 185 -14.83 -6.88 -7.20
N GLU A 186 -15.07 -7.88 -8.02
CA GLU A 186 -16.14 -8.86 -7.81
C GLU A 186 -15.62 -9.96 -6.89
N LEU A 187 -16.43 -10.35 -5.91
CA LEU A 187 -16.14 -11.40 -4.95
C LEU A 187 -16.75 -12.72 -5.43
N ASP A 188 -16.08 -13.83 -5.20
CA ASP A 188 -16.58 -15.16 -5.54
C ASP A 188 -17.85 -15.56 -4.74
N SER A 189 -18.06 -14.92 -3.60
CA SER A 189 -19.23 -15.15 -2.73
C SER A 189 -19.75 -13.85 -2.17
N PRO A 190 -21.09 -13.67 -2.13
CA PRO A 190 -21.69 -12.46 -1.56
C PRO A 190 -21.51 -12.41 -0.04
N VAL A 191 -21.50 -11.19 0.49
CA VAL A 191 -21.53 -10.95 1.94
C VAL A 191 -22.96 -10.67 2.39
N ASP A 192 -23.32 -11.16 3.59
CA ASP A 192 -24.69 -11.02 4.12
C ASP A 192 -25.01 -9.58 4.55
N ASN A 193 -24.00 -8.82 4.97
CA ASN A 193 -24.17 -7.47 5.50
C ASN A 193 -23.28 -6.48 4.74
N ILE A 194 -23.77 -5.24 4.62
CA ILE A 194 -22.95 -4.17 4.07
C ILE A 194 -21.80 -3.87 5.03
N ILE A 195 -20.57 -3.94 4.51
CA ILE A 195 -19.36 -3.58 5.21
C ILE A 195 -18.87 -2.25 4.65
N ASN A 196 -18.53 -1.31 5.53
CA ASN A 196 -17.97 -0.02 5.13
C ASN A 196 -16.92 0.40 6.16
N ILE A 197 -15.65 0.27 5.78
CA ILE A 197 -14.50 0.49 6.64
C ILE A 197 -13.46 1.38 5.95
N VAL A 198 -12.57 1.97 6.74
CA VAL A 198 -11.42 2.73 6.21
C VAL A 198 -10.13 2.14 6.78
N VAL A 199 -9.29 1.62 5.90
CA VAL A 199 -7.98 1.06 6.25
C VAL A 199 -6.92 2.15 6.07
N PRO A 200 -6.07 2.43 7.08
CA PRO A 200 -5.01 3.42 6.94
C PRO A 200 -4.11 3.11 5.74
N GLY A 201 -3.90 4.10 4.87
CA GLY A 201 -3.09 3.93 3.67
C GLY A 201 -1.66 3.50 3.97
N LYS A 202 -1.07 4.05 5.03
CA LYS A 202 0.26 3.65 5.49
C LYS A 202 0.31 2.15 5.84
N ASN A 203 -0.70 1.65 6.54
CA ASN A 203 -0.73 0.26 7.01
C ASN A 203 -0.90 -0.72 5.84
N ILE A 204 -1.86 -0.45 4.95
CA ILE A 204 -2.09 -1.32 3.79
C ILE A 204 -0.93 -1.25 2.78
N GLY A 205 -0.22 -0.13 2.73
CA GLY A 205 1.03 0.01 1.98
C GLY A 205 2.15 -0.88 2.53
N GLU A 206 2.24 -1.09 3.85
CA GLU A 206 3.19 -2.07 4.42
C GLU A 206 2.76 -3.51 4.11
N LEU A 207 1.46 -3.84 4.13
CA LEU A 207 0.95 -5.13 3.69
C LEU A 207 1.36 -5.43 2.23
N SER A 208 1.16 -4.47 1.33
CA SER A 208 1.52 -4.63 -0.09
C SER A 208 2.99 -4.95 -0.34
N LYS A 209 3.90 -4.51 0.55
CA LYS A 209 5.33 -4.82 0.47
C LYS A 209 5.69 -6.24 0.93
N ILE A 210 4.81 -6.88 1.68
CA ILE A 210 4.98 -8.27 2.16
C ILE A 210 4.41 -9.26 1.13
N LEU A 211 3.31 -8.89 0.47
CA LEU A 211 2.68 -9.73 -0.55
C LEU A 211 3.59 -9.87 -1.76
N ASN A 212 3.85 -11.12 -2.17
CA ASN A 212 4.52 -11.43 -3.44
C ASN A 212 3.53 -11.35 -4.63
N ASP A 213 3.99 -11.61 -5.84
CA ASP A 213 3.16 -11.55 -7.06
C ASP A 213 2.53 -12.91 -7.42
N GLU A 214 2.54 -13.86 -6.49
CA GLU A 214 1.91 -15.15 -6.66
C GLU A 214 0.38 -15.05 -6.57
N ASP A 215 -0.31 -15.91 -7.30
CA ASP A 215 -1.78 -15.93 -7.34
C ASP A 215 -2.35 -16.83 -6.24
N GLU A 216 -1.80 -16.71 -5.04
CA GLU A 216 -2.25 -17.39 -3.84
C GLU A 216 -3.29 -16.57 -3.08
N ASN A 217 -4.14 -17.27 -2.34
CA ASN A 217 -5.25 -16.68 -1.61
C ASN A 217 -4.80 -16.04 -0.29
N VAL A 218 -5.47 -14.94 0.03
CA VAL A 218 -5.43 -14.23 1.31
C VAL A 218 -6.81 -14.31 1.94
N GLU A 219 -6.90 -14.77 3.17
CA GLU A 219 -8.11 -14.68 4.00
C GLU A 219 -8.17 -13.28 4.63
N ILE A 220 -9.25 -12.55 4.40
CA ILE A 220 -9.49 -11.21 4.94
C ILE A 220 -10.57 -11.30 6.00
N HIS A 221 -10.20 -11.03 7.25
CA HIS A 221 -11.08 -11.04 8.40
C HIS A 221 -11.37 -9.61 8.85
N ILE A 222 -12.65 -9.20 8.84
CA ILE A 222 -13.05 -7.83 9.14
C ILE A 222 -13.79 -7.81 10.47
N PHE A 223 -13.36 -6.91 11.37
CA PHE A 223 -13.95 -6.68 12.69
C PHE A 223 -14.38 -5.21 12.82
N SER A 224 -15.01 -4.86 13.92
CA SER A 224 -15.52 -3.50 14.14
C SER A 224 -14.43 -2.40 14.13
N ASN A 225 -13.21 -2.72 14.57
CA ASN A 225 -12.12 -1.75 14.75
C ASN A 225 -10.79 -2.19 14.13
N LYS A 226 -10.76 -3.35 13.48
CA LYS A 226 -9.54 -3.92 12.87
C LYS A 226 -9.87 -4.75 11.65
N ILE A 227 -8.88 -4.92 10.78
CA ILE A 227 -8.88 -5.85 9.67
C ILE A 227 -7.63 -6.73 9.78
N LEU A 228 -7.78 -8.04 9.53
CA LEU A 228 -6.69 -8.99 9.57
C LEU A 228 -6.61 -9.72 8.24
N PHE A 229 -5.39 -9.85 7.72
CA PHE A 229 -5.03 -10.60 6.52
C PHE A 229 -4.21 -11.81 6.92
N LYS A 230 -4.65 -13.00 6.52
CA LYS A 230 -3.95 -14.26 6.76
C LYS A 230 -3.54 -14.87 5.43
N PHE A 231 -2.26 -15.11 5.26
CA PHE A 231 -1.68 -15.72 4.08
C PHE A 231 -0.35 -16.38 4.44
N ASP A 232 0.01 -17.43 3.72
CA ASP A 232 1.22 -18.21 3.99
C ASP A 232 1.33 -18.58 5.48
N ASN A 233 2.42 -18.17 6.09
CA ASN A 233 2.66 -18.30 7.53
C ASN A 233 2.51 -16.97 8.29
N ILE A 234 1.80 -15.99 7.71
CA ILE A 234 1.72 -14.60 8.20
C ILE A 234 0.29 -14.25 8.60
N LEU A 235 0.17 -13.62 9.76
CA LEU A 235 -0.99 -12.84 10.18
C LEU A 235 -0.59 -11.37 10.19
N PHE A 236 -1.27 -10.55 9.38
CA PHE A 236 -1.08 -9.11 9.33
C PHE A 236 -2.38 -8.42 9.76
N GLN A 237 -2.35 -7.68 10.85
CA GLN A 237 -3.50 -6.95 11.35
C GLN A 237 -3.27 -5.45 11.28
N SER A 238 -4.30 -4.69 10.91
CA SER A 238 -4.32 -3.24 10.95
C SER A 238 -5.51 -2.72 11.73
N ARG A 239 -5.33 -1.69 12.53
CA ARG A 239 -6.45 -0.89 13.04
C ARG A 239 -7.15 -0.18 11.91
N LEU A 240 -8.45 0.07 12.07
CA LEU A 240 -9.26 0.87 11.15
C LEU A 240 -9.28 2.33 11.59
N LEU A 241 -9.46 3.23 10.62
CA LEU A 241 -9.71 4.64 10.91
C LEU A 241 -11.17 4.83 11.30
N ASN A 242 -11.38 5.57 12.38
CA ASN A 242 -12.72 5.93 12.84
C ASN A 242 -13.25 7.13 12.06
N GLY A 243 -14.55 7.12 11.78
CA GLY A 243 -15.26 8.22 11.12
C GLY A 243 -15.95 7.79 9.84
N THR A 244 -16.72 8.70 9.26
CA THR A 244 -17.47 8.45 8.03
C THR A 244 -16.67 8.95 6.84
N PHE A 245 -16.39 8.05 5.88
CA PHE A 245 -15.80 8.45 4.61
C PHE A 245 -16.82 9.26 3.80
N PRO A 246 -16.41 10.36 3.12
CA PRO A 246 -17.33 11.20 2.38
C PRO A 246 -17.99 10.43 1.23
N ASP A 247 -19.24 10.76 0.93
CA ASP A 247 -19.92 10.22 -0.25
C ASP A 247 -19.27 10.76 -1.53
N THR A 248 -18.74 9.87 -2.33
CA THR A 248 -18.07 10.17 -3.60
C THR A 248 -18.89 9.81 -4.83
N SER A 249 -20.11 9.28 -4.65
CA SER A 249 -20.95 8.77 -5.73
C SER A 249 -21.24 9.82 -6.81
N ARG A 250 -21.39 11.09 -6.42
CA ARG A 250 -21.72 12.21 -7.31
C ARG A 250 -20.49 12.89 -7.94
N LEU A 251 -19.28 12.47 -7.60
CA LEU A 251 -18.05 13.11 -8.12
C LEU A 251 -17.71 12.65 -9.53
N ILE A 252 -18.08 11.43 -9.88
CA ILE A 252 -17.85 10.86 -11.21
C ILE A 252 -19.05 11.20 -12.09
N PRO A 253 -18.89 11.98 -13.17
CA PRO A 253 -19.99 12.28 -14.09
C PRO A 253 -20.50 11.03 -14.81
N ASP A 254 -21.81 10.98 -15.04
CA ASP A 254 -22.44 9.89 -15.79
C ASP A 254 -22.30 10.06 -17.31
N THR A 255 -22.05 11.31 -17.77
CA THR A 255 -21.95 11.65 -19.19
C THR A 255 -20.74 12.52 -19.47
N PHE A 256 -20.14 12.29 -20.62
CA PHE A 256 -18.95 12.99 -21.09
C PHE A 256 -19.23 13.60 -22.47
N GLU A 257 -18.72 14.81 -22.68
CA GLU A 257 -18.89 15.54 -23.93
C GLU A 257 -17.75 15.26 -24.92
N LEU A 258 -16.58 14.88 -24.40
CA LEU A 258 -15.42 14.53 -25.20
C LEU A 258 -14.72 13.32 -24.61
N GLU A 259 -14.42 12.36 -25.45
CA GLU A 259 -13.55 11.23 -25.16
C GLU A 259 -12.32 11.30 -26.05
N ILE A 260 -11.14 11.19 -25.44
CA ILE A 260 -9.85 11.18 -26.10
C ILE A 260 -9.18 9.84 -25.80
N LYS A 261 -8.79 9.12 -26.87
CA LYS A 261 -7.99 7.89 -26.76
C LYS A 261 -6.57 8.14 -27.22
N THR A 262 -5.59 7.72 -26.43
CA THR A 262 -4.18 7.90 -26.71
C THR A 262 -3.35 6.79 -26.09
N ASN A 263 -2.12 6.60 -26.58
CA ASN A 263 -1.16 5.68 -25.99
C ASN A 263 -0.73 6.18 -24.61
N LEU A 264 -0.71 5.28 -23.62
CA LEU A 264 -0.40 5.60 -22.21
C LEU A 264 1.03 6.13 -22.07
N ASP A 265 2.02 5.43 -22.62
CA ASP A 265 3.45 5.77 -22.44
C ASP A 265 3.78 7.08 -23.14
N GLU A 266 3.22 7.30 -24.32
CA GLU A 266 3.40 8.54 -25.07
C GLU A 266 2.80 9.72 -24.31
N PHE A 267 1.56 9.59 -23.83
CA PHE A 267 0.90 10.63 -23.04
C PHE A 267 1.64 10.90 -21.74
N TYR A 268 2.05 9.83 -21.01
CA TYR A 268 2.86 9.99 -19.81
C TYR A 268 4.13 10.78 -20.08
N SER A 269 4.85 10.45 -21.16
CA SER A 269 6.12 11.10 -21.53
C SER A 269 5.92 12.57 -21.86
N VAL A 270 4.83 12.95 -22.52
CA VAL A 270 4.47 14.35 -22.81
C VAL A 270 4.21 15.13 -21.52
N ILE A 271 3.42 14.54 -20.59
CA ILE A 271 3.15 15.16 -19.29
C ILE A 271 4.44 15.31 -18.47
N ASP A 272 5.30 14.30 -18.46
CA ASP A 272 6.56 14.29 -17.71
C ASP A 272 7.51 15.41 -18.21
N ARG A 273 7.66 15.58 -19.51
CA ARG A 273 8.46 16.68 -20.08
C ARG A 273 7.82 18.05 -19.78
N ALA A 274 6.50 18.18 -19.92
CA ALA A 274 5.81 19.42 -19.60
C ALA A 274 5.91 19.79 -18.11
N ALA A 275 6.04 18.79 -17.23
CA ALA A 275 6.19 18.99 -15.79
C ALA A 275 7.53 19.60 -15.38
N LEU A 276 8.59 19.47 -16.21
CA LEU A 276 9.94 19.99 -15.89
C LEU A 276 9.97 21.50 -15.61
N LEU A 277 9.07 22.24 -16.24
CA LEU A 277 8.99 23.70 -16.08
C LEU A 277 7.79 24.14 -15.23
N THR A 278 7.34 23.27 -14.32
CA THR A 278 6.31 23.59 -13.31
C THR A 278 6.92 23.75 -11.92
N SER A 279 6.21 24.40 -11.01
CA SER A 279 6.63 24.55 -9.62
C SER A 279 5.54 24.07 -8.63
N GLU A 280 5.95 23.55 -7.47
CA GLU A 280 5.02 23.17 -6.41
C GLU A 280 4.25 24.37 -5.86
N LYS A 281 4.85 25.57 -5.83
CA LYS A 281 4.18 26.82 -5.42
C LYS A 281 2.97 27.11 -6.29
N GLU A 282 3.06 26.78 -7.58
CA GLU A 282 1.99 26.92 -8.57
C GLU A 282 1.20 25.61 -8.77
N LYS A 283 1.26 24.68 -7.82
CA LYS A 283 0.54 23.40 -7.83
C LYS A 283 0.88 22.51 -9.03
N ASN A 284 2.08 22.64 -9.61
CA ASN A 284 2.54 21.87 -10.78
C ASN A 284 1.54 21.92 -11.96
N VAL A 285 1.02 23.12 -12.28
CA VAL A 285 -0.03 23.30 -13.27
C VAL A 285 0.49 23.12 -14.69
N ILE A 286 -0.22 22.29 -15.46
CA ILE A 286 -0.10 22.19 -16.91
C ILE A 286 -1.44 22.51 -17.56
N LYS A 287 -1.40 23.06 -18.77
CA LYS A 287 -2.56 23.32 -19.64
C LYS A 287 -2.65 22.23 -20.68
N PHE A 288 -3.85 21.80 -20.96
CA PHE A 288 -4.20 20.77 -21.93
C PHE A 288 -5.25 21.36 -22.88
N GLU A 289 -4.92 21.52 -24.14
CA GLU A 289 -5.78 22.14 -25.14
C GLU A 289 -5.93 21.20 -26.34
N THR A 290 -7.16 20.92 -26.75
CA THR A 290 -7.44 20.14 -27.96
C THR A 290 -7.56 21.04 -29.17
N ASN A 291 -7.05 20.61 -30.31
CA ASN A 291 -7.19 21.27 -31.61
C ASN A 291 -7.22 20.21 -32.71
N GLY A 292 -8.42 19.92 -33.23
CA GLY A 292 -8.61 18.77 -34.12
C GLY A 292 -8.18 17.46 -33.44
N ASN A 293 -7.37 16.66 -34.11
CA ASN A 293 -6.79 15.43 -33.56
C ASN A 293 -5.43 15.64 -32.84
N GLU A 294 -5.07 16.90 -32.57
CA GLU A 294 -3.88 17.23 -31.81
C GLU A 294 -4.25 17.72 -30.41
N VAL A 295 -3.48 17.32 -29.42
CA VAL A 295 -3.52 17.89 -28.08
C VAL A 295 -2.22 18.62 -27.83
N THR A 296 -2.34 19.87 -27.41
CA THR A 296 -1.21 20.68 -26.93
C THR A 296 -1.19 20.64 -25.40
N VAL A 297 -0.05 20.19 -24.86
CA VAL A 297 0.24 20.21 -23.43
C VAL A 297 1.30 21.27 -23.18
N SER A 298 1.03 22.21 -22.29
CA SER A 298 1.97 23.31 -22.02
C SER A 298 2.07 23.66 -20.54
N SER A 299 3.23 24.14 -20.15
CA SER A 299 3.42 24.83 -18.86
C SER A 299 4.19 26.14 -19.08
N ASN A 300 3.97 27.09 -18.17
CA ASN A 300 4.62 28.37 -18.19
C ASN A 300 4.85 28.84 -16.76
N THR A 301 6.11 28.87 -16.34
CA THR A 301 6.50 29.43 -15.04
C THR A 301 7.38 30.66 -15.33
N PRO A 302 6.95 31.88 -14.94
CA PRO A 302 7.63 33.11 -15.33
C PRO A 302 9.13 33.16 -15.02
N GLU A 303 9.53 32.53 -13.91
CA GLU A 303 10.92 32.54 -13.45
C GLU A 303 11.79 31.44 -14.09
N ILE A 304 11.15 30.40 -14.71
CA ILE A 304 11.85 29.21 -15.24
C ILE A 304 11.79 29.18 -16.76
N GLY A 305 10.59 29.37 -17.34
CA GLY A 305 10.38 29.33 -18.79
C GLY A 305 9.06 28.66 -19.17
N ARG A 306 8.94 28.39 -20.47
CA ARG A 306 7.75 27.78 -21.08
C ARG A 306 8.13 26.52 -21.85
N VAL A 307 7.25 25.52 -21.79
CA VAL A 307 7.28 24.35 -22.67
C VAL A 307 5.94 24.16 -23.35
N GLU A 308 5.98 23.64 -24.55
CA GLU A 308 4.81 23.25 -25.35
C GLU A 308 5.13 21.93 -26.05
N GLU A 309 4.32 20.92 -25.78
CA GLU A 309 4.41 19.58 -26.34
C GLU A 309 3.13 19.26 -27.11
N LYS A 310 3.22 18.49 -28.16
CA LYS A 310 2.08 18.12 -28.98
C LYS A 310 2.01 16.61 -29.14
N ILE A 311 0.81 16.07 -29.06
CA ILE A 311 0.53 14.64 -29.23
C ILE A 311 -0.69 14.46 -30.12
N ILE A 312 -0.62 13.50 -31.02
CA ILE A 312 -1.75 13.11 -31.87
C ILE A 312 -2.62 12.12 -31.09
N VAL A 313 -3.92 12.36 -31.11
CA VAL A 313 -4.91 11.57 -30.37
C VAL A 313 -6.09 11.20 -31.25
N THR A 314 -6.90 10.26 -30.79
CA THR A 314 -8.20 9.96 -31.39
C THR A 314 -9.30 10.54 -30.51
N LYS A 315 -10.20 11.32 -31.12
CA LYS A 315 -11.36 11.92 -30.44
C LYS A 315 -12.65 11.30 -30.96
N ASN A 316 -13.66 11.22 -30.11
CA ASN A 316 -15.01 10.74 -30.50
C ASN A 316 -15.85 11.81 -31.22
N ASN A 317 -15.44 13.08 -31.16
CA ASN A 317 -16.09 14.22 -31.86
C ASN A 317 -15.13 15.40 -31.99
N ASP A 318 -15.55 16.47 -32.65
CA ASP A 318 -14.74 17.67 -32.97
C ASP A 318 -14.77 18.75 -31.87
N LYS A 319 -15.30 18.44 -30.67
CA LYS A 319 -15.34 19.39 -29.57
C LYS A 319 -13.92 19.75 -29.12
N GLU A 320 -13.71 21.07 -28.90
CA GLU A 320 -12.47 21.60 -28.36
C GLU A 320 -12.63 21.92 -26.86
N ILE A 321 -11.64 21.54 -26.05
CA ILE A 321 -11.61 21.80 -24.63
C ILE A 321 -10.23 22.35 -24.26
N LYS A 322 -10.25 23.37 -23.36
CA LYS A 322 -9.06 23.88 -22.67
C LYS A 322 -9.21 23.66 -21.18
N ILE A 323 -8.33 22.87 -20.60
CA ILE A 323 -8.39 22.52 -19.20
C ILE A 323 -6.99 22.57 -18.59
N ALA A 324 -6.89 22.85 -17.30
CA ALA A 324 -5.60 22.81 -16.59
C ALA A 324 -5.70 21.91 -15.36
N PHE A 325 -4.61 21.21 -15.06
CA PHE A 325 -4.55 20.27 -13.93
C PHE A 325 -3.12 20.12 -13.40
N SER A 326 -2.97 19.42 -12.29
CA SER A 326 -1.66 19.11 -11.72
C SER A 326 -0.98 17.98 -12.49
N SER A 327 0.21 18.28 -13.06
CA SER A 327 1.05 17.25 -13.70
C SER A 327 1.42 16.14 -12.74
N LYS A 328 1.72 16.48 -11.49
CA LYS A 328 2.04 15.50 -10.44
C LYS A 328 0.91 14.50 -10.25
N PHE A 329 -0.33 14.99 -10.07
CA PHE A 329 -1.48 14.10 -9.86
C PHE A 329 -1.81 13.27 -11.09
N MET A 330 -1.66 13.86 -12.28
CA MET A 330 -1.83 13.13 -13.54
C MET A 330 -0.82 11.99 -13.67
N MET A 331 0.45 12.25 -13.46
CA MET A 331 1.50 11.24 -13.56
C MET A 331 1.34 10.13 -12.52
N GLU A 332 0.96 10.48 -11.27
CA GLU A 332 0.70 9.48 -10.23
C GLU A 332 -0.47 8.58 -10.60
N ALA A 333 -1.54 9.11 -11.20
CA ALA A 333 -2.66 8.32 -11.68
C ALA A 333 -2.26 7.41 -12.86
N LEU A 334 -1.58 7.97 -13.88
CA LEU A 334 -1.14 7.21 -15.06
C LEU A 334 -0.22 6.03 -14.71
N ARG A 335 0.66 6.18 -13.72
CA ARG A 335 1.57 5.09 -13.26
C ARG A 335 0.85 3.87 -12.70
N THR A 336 -0.40 4.00 -12.29
CA THR A 336 -1.19 2.91 -11.72
C THR A 336 -2.00 2.13 -12.75
N ILE A 337 -2.04 2.64 -13.97
CA ILE A 337 -2.78 2.05 -15.08
C ILE A 337 -1.87 1.06 -15.80
N ASN A 338 -2.32 -0.17 -15.93
CA ASN A 338 -1.61 -1.21 -16.68
C ASN A 338 -2.36 -1.50 -17.98
N SER A 339 -2.13 -0.66 -18.99
CA SER A 339 -2.80 -0.72 -20.28
C SER A 339 -1.89 -0.11 -21.34
N LYS A 340 -2.09 -0.47 -22.61
CA LYS A 340 -1.40 0.18 -23.73
C LYS A 340 -1.99 1.55 -24.03
N ASP A 341 -3.30 1.66 -23.98
CA ASP A 341 -4.05 2.86 -24.31
C ASP A 341 -4.87 3.34 -23.13
N ILE A 342 -5.10 4.64 -23.05
CA ILE A 342 -5.99 5.26 -22.06
C ILE A 342 -7.09 6.05 -22.75
N ARG A 343 -8.20 6.20 -22.03
CA ARG A 343 -9.34 7.02 -22.37
C ARG A 343 -9.42 8.18 -21.38
N ILE A 344 -9.32 9.39 -21.90
CA ILE A 344 -9.44 10.64 -21.13
C ILE A 344 -10.85 11.16 -21.42
N LEU A 345 -11.70 11.21 -20.39
CA LEU A 345 -13.11 11.58 -20.49
C LEU A 345 -13.31 12.96 -19.88
N LEU A 346 -13.87 13.88 -20.63
CA LEU A 346 -14.03 15.29 -20.28
C LEU A 346 -15.51 15.71 -20.47
N SER A 347 -16.06 16.41 -19.48
CA SER A 347 -17.42 16.97 -19.56
C SER A 347 -17.41 18.49 -19.78
N SER A 348 -16.42 19.20 -19.24
CA SER A 348 -16.17 20.64 -19.47
C SER A 348 -14.81 21.02 -18.88
N ASP A 349 -14.43 22.27 -19.03
CA ASP A 349 -13.20 22.86 -18.50
C ASP A 349 -13.14 22.99 -16.97
N ILE A 350 -14.29 22.89 -16.30
CA ILE A 350 -14.42 23.03 -14.83
C ILE A 350 -14.85 21.73 -14.12
N LYS A 351 -15.19 20.69 -14.88
CA LYS A 351 -15.57 19.39 -14.32
C LYS A 351 -14.38 18.44 -14.23
N PRO A 352 -14.45 17.39 -13.38
CA PRO A 352 -13.37 16.43 -13.24
C PRO A 352 -12.95 15.79 -14.57
N ILE A 353 -11.64 15.52 -14.67
CA ILE A 353 -11.05 14.68 -15.72
C ILE A 353 -11.13 13.26 -15.24
N ILE A 354 -11.64 12.35 -16.07
CA ILE A 354 -11.70 10.92 -15.75
C ILE A 354 -10.76 10.16 -16.68
N LEU A 355 -9.95 9.29 -16.09
CA LEU A 355 -9.11 8.34 -16.83
C LEU A 355 -9.68 6.94 -16.68
N LYS A 356 -9.80 6.24 -17.79
CA LYS A 356 -10.22 4.83 -17.87
C LYS A 356 -9.37 4.08 -18.88
N THR A 357 -9.49 2.76 -18.88
CA THR A 357 -8.93 1.87 -19.91
C THR A 357 -9.97 0.88 -20.38
N ASP A 358 -9.75 0.28 -21.54
CA ASP A 358 -10.61 -0.81 -22.05
C ASP A 358 -10.24 -2.15 -21.38
N GLU A 359 -8.99 -2.30 -20.86
CA GLU A 359 -8.51 -3.51 -20.21
C GLU A 359 -8.96 -3.64 -18.75
N ASP A 360 -9.35 -2.53 -18.09
CA ASP A 360 -9.81 -2.50 -16.71
C ASP A 360 -10.94 -1.47 -16.51
N GLU A 361 -12.13 -1.82 -16.92
CA GLU A 361 -13.31 -0.95 -16.78
C GLU A 361 -13.69 -0.65 -15.32
N ASN A 362 -13.24 -1.49 -14.39
CA ASN A 362 -13.48 -1.38 -12.96
C ASN A 362 -12.53 -0.39 -12.26
N LEU A 363 -11.58 0.18 -12.99
CA LEU A 363 -10.69 1.23 -12.52
C LEU A 363 -11.14 2.59 -13.03
N VAL A 364 -11.29 3.54 -12.11
CA VAL A 364 -11.57 4.94 -12.42
C VAL A 364 -10.58 5.83 -11.67
N GLN A 365 -9.85 6.64 -12.42
CA GLN A 365 -9.01 7.69 -11.87
C GLN A 365 -9.65 9.05 -12.18
N LEU A 366 -9.78 9.91 -11.17
CA LEU A 366 -10.41 11.22 -11.28
C LEU A 366 -9.45 12.31 -10.80
N LEU A 367 -9.34 13.38 -11.56
CA LEU A 367 -8.58 14.57 -11.20
C LEU A 367 -9.45 15.82 -11.29
N LEU A 368 -9.40 16.69 -10.29
CA LEU A 368 -10.04 17.99 -10.38
C LEU A 368 -9.20 18.95 -11.24
N PRO A 369 -9.85 19.75 -12.10
CA PRO A 369 -9.17 20.80 -12.84
C PRO A 369 -8.75 21.95 -11.91
N ILE A 370 -7.72 22.67 -12.33
CA ILE A 370 -7.22 23.88 -11.66
C ILE A 370 -7.66 25.08 -12.50
N LYS A 371 -8.35 26.03 -11.86
CA LYS A 371 -8.70 27.28 -12.53
C LYS A 371 -7.44 28.11 -12.77
N THR A 372 -7.15 28.41 -14.03
CA THR A 372 -6.09 29.35 -14.45
C THR A 372 -6.77 30.65 -14.90
N TYR A 373 -6.35 31.75 -14.34
CA TYR A 373 -6.83 33.09 -14.72
C TYR A 373 -6.05 33.59 -15.95
#